data_425e928bf8824ee50f2bde791fac3d8f
#
_entry.id   425e928bf8824ee50f2bde791fac3d8f
#
_cell.length_a   1.000
_cell.length_b   1.000
_cell.length_c   1.000
_cell.angle_alpha   90.00
_cell.angle_beta   90.00
_cell.angle_gamma   90.00
#
_symmetry.space_group_name_H-M   'P 1'
#
loop_
_entity.id
_entity.type
_entity.pdbx_description
1 polymer ?
#
loop_
_entity_poly.entity_id
_entity_poly.type
_entity_poly.pdbx_seq_one_letter_code
_entity_poly.pdbx_strand_id
1 'polypeptide(L)'
;MKINLIIFIVLICAINIQGITMENKLYHHLPDGKFRNPEGSPERKENVNWSFRTFNKEKKKLDMSLPSDHSIKKEVVLKNLIKNQNNDFIAWIGHATFLIKLGDTTIITDPVFSRNAGPLFFGPKRYVDPALNLNELPKIDLFLLTHNHYDHLDIKTIRKFPFKDAKV
;
A
#
# COMPACT_ATOMS: atom_id res chain seq x y z
N MET A 1 -55.85 -28.68 10.51
CA MET A 1 -54.70 -28.86 11.41
C MET A 1 -53.33 -28.71 10.74
N LYS A 2 -53.20 -28.66 9.43
CA LYS A 2 -51.91 -28.49 8.70
C LYS A 2 -51.47 -27.04 8.50
N ILE A 3 -52.41 -26.09 8.55
CA ILE A 3 -52.09 -24.66 8.30
C ILE A 3 -51.37 -24.04 9.51
N ASN A 4 -51.72 -24.45 10.75
CA ASN A 4 -51.08 -23.91 11.98
C ASN A 4 -49.61 -24.33 12.15
N LEU A 5 -49.19 -25.45 11.57
CA LEU A 5 -47.83 -25.93 11.66
C LEU A 5 -46.90 -25.15 10.74
N ILE A 6 -47.36 -24.76 9.54
CA ILE A 6 -46.59 -23.95 8.57
C ILE A 6 -46.38 -22.53 9.11
N ILE A 7 -47.42 -21.93 9.73
CA ILE A 7 -47.33 -20.60 10.33
C ILE A 7 -46.33 -20.62 11.51
N PHE A 8 -46.32 -21.69 12.31
CA PHE A 8 -45.38 -21.82 13.42
C PHE A 8 -43.93 -21.97 12.95
N ILE A 9 -43.68 -22.73 11.89
CA ILE A 9 -42.34 -22.89 11.29
C ILE A 9 -41.85 -21.57 10.67
N VAL A 10 -42.73 -20.82 9.98
CA VAL A 10 -42.39 -19.51 9.42
C VAL A 10 -42.11 -18.48 10.52
N LEU A 11 -42.84 -18.50 11.63
CA LEU A 11 -42.59 -17.64 12.78
C LEU A 11 -41.27 -17.98 13.49
N ILE A 12 -40.91 -19.27 13.63
CA ILE A 12 -39.61 -19.68 14.19
C ILE A 12 -38.45 -19.27 13.27
N CYS A 13 -38.62 -19.42 11.97
CA CYS A 13 -37.61 -18.92 11.03
C CYS A 13 -37.47 -17.38 11.02
N ALA A 14 -38.56 -16.65 11.21
CA ALA A 14 -38.53 -15.19 11.31
C ALA A 14 -37.87 -14.70 12.60
N ILE A 15 -38.06 -15.41 13.72
CA ILE A 15 -37.44 -15.04 15.01
C ILE A 15 -35.93 -15.35 15.01
N ASN A 16 -35.47 -16.38 14.26
CA ASN A 16 -34.06 -16.70 14.19
C ASN A 16 -33.26 -15.78 13.21
N ILE A 17 -33.93 -15.05 12.32
CA ILE A 17 -33.26 -14.10 11.39
C ILE A 17 -32.97 -12.75 12.07
N GLN A 18 -33.68 -12.40 13.14
CA GLN A 18 -33.43 -11.16 13.91
C GLN A 18 -32.32 -11.26 14.95
N GLY A 19 -31.71 -12.44 15.16
CA GLY A 19 -30.67 -12.68 16.15
C GLY A 19 -29.23 -12.64 15.65
N ILE A 20 -28.98 -12.41 14.38
CA ILE A 20 -27.61 -12.51 13.78
C ILE A 20 -27.15 -11.19 13.13
N THR A 21 -27.56 -10.07 13.64
CA THR A 21 -26.86 -8.82 13.39
C THR A 21 -26.30 -8.25 14.69
N MET A 22 -25.49 -9.02 15.39
CA MET A 22 -24.42 -8.42 16.17
C MET A 22 -23.40 -7.94 15.15
N GLU A 23 -23.62 -6.74 14.60
CA GLU A 23 -22.58 -5.95 13.99
C GLU A 23 -21.46 -5.85 15.02
N ASN A 24 -20.46 -6.72 14.91
CA ASN A 24 -19.19 -6.57 15.60
C ASN A 24 -18.55 -5.30 15.03
N LYS A 25 -19.04 -4.13 15.45
CA LYS A 25 -18.43 -2.86 15.12
C LYS A 25 -17.02 -2.92 15.65
N LEU A 26 -16.09 -3.16 14.74
CA LEU A 26 -14.67 -3.16 15.08
C LEU A 26 -14.36 -1.85 15.82
N TYR A 27 -13.59 -1.94 16.89
CA TYR A 27 -13.25 -0.79 17.77
C TYR A 27 -12.87 0.47 17.00
N HIS A 28 -12.17 0.32 15.88
CA HIS A 28 -11.68 1.44 15.07
C HIS A 28 -12.75 2.09 14.17
N HIS A 29 -13.97 1.52 14.06
CA HIS A 29 -15.09 2.11 13.33
C HIS A 29 -15.93 2.99 14.24
N LEU A 30 -16.16 4.25 13.84
CA LEU A 30 -17.03 5.19 14.53
C LEU A 30 -18.45 5.17 13.92
N PRO A 31 -19.48 5.52 14.73
CA PRO A 31 -20.86 5.56 14.23
C PRO A 31 -21.11 6.53 13.07
N ASP A 32 -20.27 7.58 12.96
CA ASP A 32 -20.33 8.61 11.91
C ASP A 32 -19.60 8.19 10.62
N GLY A 33 -19.18 6.92 10.50
CA GLY A 33 -18.47 6.38 9.34
C GLY A 33 -16.97 6.71 9.30
N LYS A 34 -16.44 7.37 10.32
CA LYS A 34 -15.01 7.64 10.44
C LYS A 34 -14.28 6.51 11.16
N PHE A 35 -12.97 6.64 11.20
CA PHE A 35 -12.08 5.73 11.90
C PHE A 35 -11.41 6.44 13.07
N ARG A 36 -11.14 5.69 14.15
CA ARG A 36 -10.29 6.15 15.25
C ARG A 36 -9.01 5.34 15.31
N ASN A 37 -7.97 5.96 15.85
CA ASN A 37 -6.72 5.28 16.11
C ASN A 37 -6.86 4.24 17.23
N PRO A 38 -5.95 3.26 17.33
CA PRO A 38 -5.88 2.36 18.47
C PRO A 38 -5.78 3.11 19.80
N GLU A 39 -6.24 2.48 20.88
CA GLU A 39 -6.12 3.01 22.22
C GLU A 39 -4.63 3.29 22.56
N GLY A 40 -4.37 4.39 23.25
CA GLY A 40 -3.00 4.87 23.54
C GLY A 40 -2.30 5.60 22.41
N SER A 41 -2.94 5.76 21.24
CA SER A 41 -2.38 6.61 20.18
C SER A 41 -2.36 8.07 20.63
N PRO A 42 -1.34 8.86 20.20
CA PRO A 42 -1.31 10.28 20.49
C PRO A 42 -2.57 10.99 19.96
N GLU A 43 -3.19 11.80 20.80
CA GLU A 43 -4.31 12.63 20.37
C GLU A 43 -3.87 13.63 19.30
N ARG A 44 -4.73 13.83 18.30
CA ARG A 44 -4.52 14.88 17.33
C ARG A 44 -4.63 16.23 18.04
N LYS A 45 -3.54 16.99 18.03
CA LYS A 45 -3.57 18.36 18.57
C LYS A 45 -4.65 19.17 17.86
N GLU A 46 -5.58 19.71 18.62
CA GLU A 46 -6.53 20.69 18.10
C GLU A 46 -5.75 21.89 17.54
N ASN A 47 -6.21 22.43 16.42
CA ASN A 47 -5.60 23.59 15.74
C ASN A 47 -4.29 23.37 14.97
N VAL A 48 -3.92 22.16 14.63
CA VAL A 48 -2.87 21.94 13.62
C VAL A 48 -3.44 22.24 12.23
N ASN A 49 -3.32 23.49 11.80
CA ASN A 49 -3.59 23.87 10.40
C ASN A 49 -2.49 23.31 9.52
N TRP A 50 -2.68 22.06 9.09
CA TRP A 50 -1.82 21.48 8.07
C TRP A 50 -2.15 22.14 6.73
N SER A 51 -1.17 22.82 6.14
CA SER A 51 -1.28 23.35 4.80
C SER A 51 -0.01 23.00 4.02
N PHE A 52 -0.13 22.87 2.70
CA PHE A 52 1.01 22.64 1.83
C PHE A 52 2.08 23.75 1.98
N ARG A 53 1.64 24.98 2.26
CA ARG A 53 2.54 26.13 2.55
C ARG A 53 3.32 25.92 3.85
N THR A 54 2.65 25.49 4.92
CA THR A 54 3.28 25.20 6.22
C THR A 54 4.27 24.04 6.08
N PHE A 55 3.85 22.97 5.41
CA PHE A 55 4.73 21.83 5.11
C PHE A 55 6.00 22.26 4.36
N ASN A 56 5.87 23.03 3.30
CA ASN A 56 7.04 23.50 2.53
C ASN A 56 7.95 24.42 3.32
N LYS A 57 7.39 25.24 4.23
CA LYS A 57 8.18 26.11 5.13
C LYS A 57 9.00 25.27 6.12
N GLU A 58 8.37 24.28 6.74
CA GLU A 58 9.06 23.40 7.69
C GLU A 58 10.09 22.50 6.99
N LYS A 59 9.74 21.96 5.82
CA LYS A 59 10.66 21.15 5.00
C LYS A 59 11.95 21.88 4.64
N LYS A 60 11.90 23.21 4.38
CA LYS A 60 13.09 24.01 4.09
C LYS A 60 14.07 24.12 5.26
N LYS A 61 13.62 23.82 6.48
CA LYS A 61 14.45 23.83 7.70
C LYS A 61 15.13 22.48 7.95
N LEU A 62 14.71 21.42 7.26
CA LEU A 62 15.28 20.10 7.42
C LEU A 62 16.58 19.99 6.62
N ASP A 63 17.58 19.41 7.25
CA ASP A 63 18.75 18.92 6.51
C ASP A 63 18.31 17.71 5.69
N MET A 64 18.33 17.86 4.37
CA MET A 64 17.96 16.84 3.40
C MET A 64 19.17 16.16 2.78
N SER A 65 20.37 16.37 3.36
CA SER A 65 21.56 15.63 2.95
C SER A 65 21.40 14.14 3.26
N LEU A 66 21.83 13.30 2.34
CA LEU A 66 21.78 11.85 2.52
C LEU A 66 23.17 11.37 2.91
N PRO A 67 23.30 10.53 3.97
CA PRO A 67 24.54 9.83 4.26
C PRO A 67 25.01 9.02 3.05
N SER A 68 26.31 8.91 2.85
CA SER A 68 26.89 8.19 1.70
C SER A 68 26.55 6.70 1.65
N ASP A 69 26.16 6.14 2.78
CA ASP A 69 25.78 4.73 2.97
C ASP A 69 24.26 4.53 3.11
N HIS A 70 23.47 5.58 2.84
CA HIS A 70 22.00 5.54 2.98
C HIS A 70 21.34 4.48 2.11
N SER A 71 21.89 4.19 0.95
CA SER A 71 21.36 3.18 0.03
C SER A 71 22.39 2.11 -0.31
N ILE A 72 21.91 0.88 -0.44
CA ILE A 72 22.74 -0.26 -0.85
C ILE A 72 23.14 -0.06 -2.32
N LYS A 73 24.42 -0.27 -2.64
CA LYS A 73 24.91 -0.16 -4.01
C LYS A 73 24.21 -1.16 -4.93
N LYS A 74 23.91 -0.74 -6.14
CA LYS A 74 23.19 -1.53 -7.14
C LYS A 74 23.78 -2.91 -7.39
N GLU A 75 25.11 -3.00 -7.48
CA GLU A 75 25.83 -4.26 -7.72
C GLU A 75 25.57 -5.27 -6.59
N VAL A 76 25.50 -4.77 -5.34
CA VAL A 76 25.17 -5.59 -4.16
C VAL A 76 23.73 -6.07 -4.20
N VAL A 77 22.81 -5.18 -4.58
CA VAL A 77 21.38 -5.52 -4.71
C VAL A 77 21.19 -6.61 -5.77
N LEU A 78 21.78 -6.45 -6.97
CA LEU A 78 21.70 -7.44 -8.03
C LEU A 78 22.27 -8.79 -7.62
N LYS A 79 23.44 -8.80 -6.96
CA LYS A 79 24.06 -10.02 -6.41
C LYS A 79 23.14 -10.72 -5.39
N ASN A 80 22.50 -9.95 -4.52
CA ASN A 80 21.58 -10.50 -3.51
C ASN A 80 20.30 -11.06 -4.15
N LEU A 81 19.76 -10.43 -5.18
CA LEU A 81 18.61 -10.95 -5.91
C LEU A 81 18.95 -12.29 -6.58
N ILE A 82 20.09 -12.40 -7.26
CA ILE A 82 20.55 -13.65 -7.87
C ILE A 82 20.74 -14.72 -6.80
N LYS A 83 21.42 -14.40 -5.68
CA LYS A 83 21.66 -15.34 -4.59
C LYS A 83 20.37 -15.89 -3.98
N ASN A 84 19.32 -15.06 -3.91
CA ASN A 84 18.04 -15.41 -3.28
C ASN A 84 16.93 -15.76 -4.28
N GLN A 85 17.23 -15.94 -5.56
CA GLN A 85 16.21 -16.16 -6.60
C GLN A 85 15.30 -17.37 -6.34
N ASN A 86 15.77 -18.37 -5.58
CA ASN A 86 15.02 -19.58 -5.20
C ASN A 86 14.50 -19.55 -3.76
N ASN A 87 14.67 -18.45 -3.03
CA ASN A 87 14.24 -18.30 -1.66
C ASN A 87 13.11 -17.27 -1.58
N ASP A 88 12.27 -17.37 -0.55
CA ASP A 88 11.34 -16.30 -0.19
C ASP A 88 12.10 -15.10 0.30
N PHE A 89 11.70 -13.91 -0.17
CA PHE A 89 12.27 -12.66 0.31
C PHE A 89 11.31 -11.49 0.18
N ILE A 90 11.59 -10.43 0.93
CA ILE A 90 10.99 -9.11 0.77
C ILE A 90 12.14 -8.11 0.62
N ALA A 91 12.11 -7.33 -0.47
CA ALA A 91 13.07 -6.27 -0.73
C ALA A 91 12.34 -4.93 -0.87
N TRP A 92 12.72 -3.95 -0.06
CA TRP A 92 12.21 -2.60 -0.17
C TRP A 92 12.95 -1.84 -1.27
N ILE A 93 12.22 -1.41 -2.29
CA ILE A 93 12.76 -0.64 -3.43
C ILE A 93 12.72 0.86 -3.15
N GLY A 94 11.77 1.29 -2.34
CA GLY A 94 11.61 2.68 -1.90
C GLY A 94 10.14 3.11 -1.89
N HIS A 95 9.81 4.04 -0.99
CA HIS A 95 8.45 4.48 -0.70
C HIS A 95 7.54 3.28 -0.40
N ALA A 96 6.45 3.09 -1.13
CA ALA A 96 5.54 1.95 -0.99
C ALA A 96 5.88 0.76 -1.92
N THR A 97 6.98 0.85 -2.67
CA THR A 97 7.39 -0.19 -3.62
C THR A 97 8.19 -1.29 -2.92
N PHE A 98 7.62 -2.49 -2.88
CA PHE A 98 8.29 -3.70 -2.42
C PHE A 98 8.34 -4.72 -3.54
N LEU A 99 9.45 -5.45 -3.62
CA LEU A 99 9.59 -6.66 -4.41
C LEU A 99 9.55 -7.85 -3.45
N ILE A 100 8.59 -8.75 -3.66
CA ILE A 100 8.31 -9.86 -2.77
C ILE A 100 8.36 -11.15 -3.59
N LYS A 101 9.08 -12.15 -3.10
CA LYS A 101 9.08 -13.51 -3.63
C LYS A 101 8.47 -14.44 -2.60
N LEU A 102 7.44 -15.19 -3.01
CA LEU A 102 6.79 -16.22 -2.19
C LEU A 102 6.61 -17.48 -3.04
N GLY A 103 7.37 -18.51 -2.74
CA GLY A 103 7.43 -19.71 -3.58
C GLY A 103 7.79 -19.34 -5.02
N ASP A 104 6.96 -19.73 -5.98
CA ASP A 104 7.17 -19.43 -7.40
C ASP A 104 6.60 -18.07 -7.85
N THR A 105 5.93 -17.35 -6.96
CA THR A 105 5.27 -16.09 -7.30
C THR A 105 6.12 -14.89 -6.92
N THR A 106 6.36 -14.00 -7.87
CA THR A 106 7.04 -12.72 -7.64
C THR A 106 6.05 -11.58 -7.75
N ILE A 107 5.99 -10.78 -6.70
CA ILE A 107 5.00 -9.72 -6.50
C ILE A 107 5.72 -8.38 -6.46
N ILE A 108 5.14 -7.34 -7.06
CA ILE A 108 5.57 -5.96 -6.85
C ILE A 108 4.38 -5.13 -6.33
N THR A 109 4.64 -4.31 -5.31
CA THR A 109 3.61 -3.41 -4.76
C THR A 109 3.87 -1.99 -5.21
N ASP A 110 2.82 -1.23 -5.52
CA ASP A 110 2.85 0.22 -5.80
C ASP A 110 4.13 0.67 -6.52
N PRO A 111 4.45 0.16 -7.72
CA PRO A 111 5.75 0.42 -8.35
C PRO A 111 5.85 1.86 -8.84
N VAL A 112 6.68 2.64 -8.16
CA VAL A 112 7.00 4.03 -8.49
C VAL A 112 8.48 4.13 -8.82
N PHE A 113 8.80 4.27 -10.11
CA PHE A 113 10.17 4.39 -10.64
C PHE A 113 10.42 5.77 -11.25
N SER A 114 9.39 6.61 -11.34
CA SER A 114 9.53 7.99 -11.79
C SER A 114 10.23 8.85 -10.75
N ARG A 115 10.94 9.86 -11.25
CA ARG A 115 11.61 10.85 -10.38
C ARG A 115 10.63 11.72 -9.59
N ASN A 116 9.43 11.95 -10.13
CA ASN A 116 8.41 12.81 -9.53
C ASN A 116 7.12 12.02 -9.34
N ALA A 117 6.53 12.16 -8.16
CA ALA A 117 5.18 11.67 -7.84
C ALA A 117 4.15 12.72 -8.26
N GLY A 118 3.72 12.69 -9.50
CA GLY A 118 2.73 13.64 -10.03
C GLY A 118 2.60 13.60 -11.55
N PRO A 119 1.61 14.33 -12.09
CA PRO A 119 1.38 14.37 -13.52
C PRO A 119 2.55 15.05 -14.24
N LEU A 120 2.91 14.54 -15.40
CA LEU A 120 4.02 15.01 -16.24
C LEU A 120 5.34 15.08 -15.45
N PHE A 121 5.81 16.28 -15.10
CA PHE A 121 7.03 16.55 -14.33
C PHE A 121 6.76 17.29 -13.01
N PHE A 122 5.49 17.44 -12.64
CA PHE A 122 5.08 18.07 -11.40
C PHE A 122 5.08 17.07 -10.23
N GLY A 123 4.93 17.63 -9.01
CA GLY A 123 4.83 16.86 -7.78
C GLY A 123 6.16 16.70 -7.03
N PRO A 124 6.12 16.07 -5.86
CA PRO A 124 7.30 15.82 -5.04
C PRO A 124 8.35 15.01 -5.78
N LYS A 125 9.60 15.43 -5.65
CA LYS A 125 10.73 14.69 -6.22
C LYS A 125 11.17 13.58 -5.27
N ARG A 126 11.60 12.48 -5.84
CA ARG A 126 12.26 11.41 -5.11
C ARG A 126 13.61 11.90 -4.57
N TYR A 127 13.94 11.54 -3.34
CA TYR A 127 15.22 11.87 -2.71
C TYR A 127 16.29 10.84 -3.04
N VAL A 128 15.92 9.57 -3.06
CA VAL A 128 16.80 8.44 -3.32
C VAL A 128 16.27 7.71 -4.55
N ASP A 129 17.11 7.50 -5.54
CA ASP A 129 16.74 6.73 -6.72
C ASP A 129 16.59 5.24 -6.35
N PRO A 130 15.68 4.49 -7.02
CA PRO A 130 15.59 3.06 -6.83
C PRO A 130 16.92 2.42 -7.20
N ALA A 131 17.36 1.42 -6.41
CA ALA A 131 18.60 0.71 -6.70
C ALA A 131 18.56 -0.03 -8.04
N LEU A 132 17.37 -0.38 -8.53
CA LEU A 132 17.14 -1.11 -9.77
C LEU A 132 16.32 -0.27 -10.74
N ASN A 133 16.56 -0.45 -12.02
CA ASN A 133 15.67 0.00 -13.08
C ASN A 133 14.59 -1.06 -13.36
N LEU A 134 13.50 -0.67 -14.04
CA LEU A 134 12.41 -1.58 -14.40
C LEU A 134 12.88 -2.83 -15.16
N ASN A 135 13.87 -2.68 -16.05
CA ASN A 135 14.41 -3.79 -16.85
C ASN A 135 15.36 -4.73 -16.08
N GLU A 136 15.71 -4.36 -14.84
CA GLU A 136 16.57 -5.15 -13.95
C GLU A 136 15.78 -5.93 -12.92
N LEU A 137 14.45 -5.72 -12.89
CA LEU A 137 13.56 -6.51 -12.05
C LEU A 137 13.49 -7.95 -12.54
N PRO A 138 13.35 -8.94 -11.66
CA PRO A 138 12.97 -10.29 -12.05
C PRO A 138 11.59 -10.29 -12.72
N LYS A 139 11.22 -11.40 -13.33
CA LYS A 139 9.86 -11.56 -13.87
C LYS A 139 8.85 -11.31 -12.74
N ILE A 140 7.88 -10.46 -13.00
CA ILE A 140 6.79 -10.13 -12.07
C ILE A 140 5.55 -10.90 -12.51
N ASP A 141 4.94 -11.65 -11.59
CA ASP A 141 3.73 -12.43 -11.80
C ASP A 141 2.47 -11.69 -11.30
N LEU A 142 2.64 -10.88 -10.26
CA LEU A 142 1.53 -10.12 -9.64
C LEU A 142 1.93 -8.68 -9.34
N PHE A 143 1.09 -7.76 -9.78
CA PHE A 143 1.21 -6.33 -9.52
C PHE A 143 0.11 -5.91 -8.55
N LEU A 144 0.46 -5.47 -7.35
CA LEU A 144 -0.50 -4.98 -6.36
C LEU A 144 -0.49 -3.46 -6.30
N LEU A 145 -1.65 -2.87 -6.49
CA LEU A 145 -1.87 -1.44 -6.37
C LEU A 145 -2.80 -1.17 -5.17
N THR A 146 -2.33 -0.36 -4.22
CA THR A 146 -3.12 -0.04 -3.03
C THR A 146 -4.16 1.04 -3.31
N HIS A 147 -3.79 2.11 -4.02
CA HIS A 147 -4.70 3.20 -4.37
C HIS A 147 -4.13 4.09 -5.50
N ASN A 148 -4.88 5.08 -5.93
CA ASN A 148 -4.60 5.88 -7.13
C ASN A 148 -3.86 7.20 -6.87
N HIS A 149 -3.21 7.40 -5.73
CA HIS A 149 -2.33 8.55 -5.57
C HIS A 149 -1.07 8.41 -6.43
N TYR A 150 -0.49 9.53 -6.85
CA TYR A 150 0.64 9.55 -7.80
C TYR A 150 1.93 8.91 -7.28
N ASP A 151 2.08 8.81 -5.97
CA ASP A 151 3.19 8.14 -5.28
C ASP A 151 2.95 6.64 -5.05
N HIS A 152 1.83 6.11 -5.57
CA HIS A 152 1.48 4.69 -5.62
C HIS A 152 1.16 4.26 -7.05
N LEU A 153 0.28 4.98 -7.76
CA LEU A 153 -0.06 4.76 -9.16
C LEU A 153 0.81 5.65 -10.07
N ASP A 154 2.00 5.19 -10.39
CA ASP A 154 2.90 5.88 -11.33
C ASP A 154 2.61 5.45 -12.77
N ILE A 155 1.82 6.25 -13.46
CA ILE A 155 1.41 5.98 -14.86
C ILE A 155 2.63 5.85 -15.80
N LYS A 156 3.73 6.57 -15.55
CA LYS A 156 4.94 6.46 -16.39
C LYS A 156 5.61 5.11 -16.19
N THR A 157 5.67 4.64 -14.94
CA THR A 157 6.17 3.31 -14.61
C THR A 157 5.29 2.23 -15.26
N ILE A 158 3.95 2.32 -15.11
CA ILE A 158 3.03 1.34 -15.68
C ILE A 158 3.16 1.25 -17.21
N ARG A 159 3.24 2.38 -17.91
CA ARG A 159 3.42 2.40 -19.36
C ARG A 159 4.71 1.71 -19.82
N LYS A 160 5.77 1.81 -19.03
CA LYS A 160 7.09 1.23 -19.30
C LYS A 160 7.28 -0.15 -18.68
N PHE A 161 6.30 -0.62 -17.89
CA PHE A 161 6.41 -1.89 -17.17
C PHE A 161 6.63 -3.05 -18.14
N PRO A 162 7.71 -3.82 -17.99
CA PRO A 162 8.10 -4.80 -18.99
C PRO A 162 7.26 -6.08 -18.96
N PHE A 163 6.64 -6.41 -17.82
CA PHE A 163 5.92 -7.67 -17.59
C PHE A 163 4.42 -7.47 -17.85
N LYS A 164 4.01 -7.54 -19.14
CA LYS A 164 2.61 -7.29 -19.55
C LYS A 164 1.64 -8.38 -19.15
N ASP A 165 2.14 -9.57 -18.85
CA ASP A 165 1.35 -10.74 -18.41
C ASP A 165 1.17 -10.79 -16.89
N ALA A 166 1.77 -9.87 -16.13
CA ALA A 166 1.55 -9.79 -14.70
C ALA A 166 0.06 -9.52 -14.40
N LYS A 167 -0.50 -10.29 -13.46
CA LYS A 167 -1.86 -10.03 -12.96
C LYS A 167 -1.88 -8.76 -12.12
N VAL A 168 -3.00 -8.03 -12.15
CA VAL A 168 -3.21 -6.81 -11.37
C VAL A 168 -4.36 -7.00 -10.41
#